data_dcde7cbedd4b322272164cbb5d19f721
#
_entry.id   dcde7cbedd4b322272164cbb5d19f721
#
_cell.length_a   1.000
_cell.length_b   1.000
_cell.length_c   1.000
_cell.angle_alpha   90.00
_cell.angle_beta   90.00
_cell.angle_gamma   90.00
#
_symmetry.space_group_name_H-M   'P 1'
#
loop_
_entity.id
_entity.type
_entity.pdbx_description
1 polymer ?
#
loop_
_entity_poly.entity_id
_entity_poly.type
_entity_poly.pdbx_seq_one_letter_code
_entity_poly.pdbx_strand_id
1 'polypeptide(L)'
;MKRILVPIDFSDVTPSVINFARQLAKALDADIHLVHVRELTAAATPGTLGYGLAGMPELAPMAGVPVAGFGPMPNPMVENEDEKSKLACWQKEIAQDDIKVTLNQPTGAVAEEILNQADAINADLIVMGIHGHSAMYNLLVGSATKGVLKHSTRPVLLIPRPKSS
;
A
#
# COMPACT_ATOMS: atom_id res chain seq x y z
N MET A 1 -11.83 9.66 20.52
CA MET A 1 -11.15 9.17 19.32
C MET A 1 -9.69 9.16 19.65
N LYS A 2 -9.04 8.00 19.64
CA LYS A 2 -7.69 7.84 20.19
C LYS A 2 -6.70 7.24 19.18
N ARG A 3 -7.18 6.56 18.15
CA ARG A 3 -6.33 5.82 17.18
C ARG A 3 -6.78 6.09 15.76
N ILE A 4 -5.87 6.66 14.98
CA ILE A 4 -6.08 6.98 13.56
C ILE A 4 -5.20 6.06 12.75
N LEU A 5 -5.79 5.22 11.89
CA LEU A 5 -5.06 4.42 10.92
C LEU A 5 -4.84 5.24 9.64
N VAL A 6 -3.61 5.27 9.16
CA VAL A 6 -3.21 6.04 8.00
C VAL A 6 -2.50 5.13 6.98
N PRO A 7 -3.25 4.55 6.03
CA PRO A 7 -2.68 3.83 4.90
C PRO A 7 -1.90 4.78 3.98
N ILE A 8 -0.69 4.37 3.58
CA ILE A 8 0.19 5.12 2.69
C ILE A 8 0.73 4.23 1.58
N ASP A 9 0.90 4.80 0.38
CA ASP A 9 1.30 4.10 -0.83
C ASP A 9 2.37 4.83 -1.66
N PHE A 10 3.03 5.84 -1.08
CA PHE A 10 4.03 6.68 -1.72
C PHE A 10 3.53 7.49 -2.93
N SER A 11 2.23 7.56 -3.16
CA SER A 11 1.65 8.42 -4.19
C SER A 11 1.83 9.89 -3.85
N ASP A 12 1.58 10.75 -4.82
CA ASP A 12 1.66 12.21 -4.67
C ASP A 12 0.63 12.79 -3.68
N VAL A 13 -0.41 12.03 -3.32
CA VAL A 13 -1.37 12.43 -2.28
C VAL A 13 -0.90 12.08 -0.87
N THR A 14 0.05 11.15 -0.71
CA THR A 14 0.54 10.70 0.60
C THR A 14 0.98 11.84 1.53
N PRO A 15 1.77 12.83 1.08
CA PRO A 15 2.15 13.95 1.96
C PRO A 15 0.94 14.73 2.49
N SER A 16 -0.09 14.93 1.67
CA SER A 16 -1.33 15.59 2.07
C SER A 16 -2.11 14.78 3.10
N VAL A 17 -2.18 13.46 2.92
CA VAL A 17 -2.80 12.53 3.87
C VAL A 17 -2.11 12.59 5.23
N ILE A 18 -0.78 12.52 5.25
CA ILE A 18 0.02 12.58 6.48
C ILE A 18 -0.16 13.91 7.18
N ASN A 19 -0.06 15.03 6.45
CA ASN A 19 -0.22 16.36 7.04
C ASN A 19 -1.61 16.54 7.66
N PHE A 20 -2.66 16.10 6.98
CA PHE A 20 -4.02 16.16 7.49
C PHE A 20 -4.22 15.26 8.72
N ALA A 21 -3.70 14.03 8.69
CA ALA A 21 -3.74 13.11 9.82
C ALA A 21 -3.03 13.68 11.06
N ARG A 22 -1.89 14.36 10.87
CA ARG A 22 -1.16 15.05 11.95
C ARG A 22 -2.01 16.16 12.60
N GLN A 23 -2.60 17.03 11.78
CA GLN A 23 -3.47 18.10 12.28
C GLN A 23 -4.65 17.54 13.07
N LEU A 24 -5.27 16.47 12.56
CA LEU A 24 -6.38 15.82 13.21
C LEU A 24 -5.98 15.14 14.52
N ALA A 25 -4.85 14.42 14.52
CA ALA A 25 -4.31 13.75 15.70
C ALA A 25 -3.99 14.76 16.81
N LYS A 26 -3.39 15.91 16.46
CA LYS A 26 -3.16 17.02 17.39
C LYS A 26 -4.44 17.56 18.01
N ALA A 27 -5.47 17.79 17.18
CA ALA A 27 -6.74 18.34 17.65
C ALA A 27 -7.54 17.37 18.54
N LEU A 28 -7.34 16.06 18.36
CA LEU A 28 -8.10 15.01 19.05
C LEU A 28 -7.32 14.28 20.15
N ASP A 29 -6.05 14.64 20.36
CA ASP A 29 -5.13 13.92 21.24
C ASP A 29 -5.13 12.41 20.91
N ALA A 30 -4.81 12.09 19.65
CA ALA A 30 -4.89 10.74 19.09
C ALA A 30 -3.54 10.22 18.62
N ASP A 31 -3.33 8.90 18.71
CA ASP A 31 -2.19 8.20 18.16
C ASP A 31 -2.34 7.99 16.64
N ILE A 32 -1.25 7.99 15.90
CA ILE A 32 -1.21 7.68 14.47
C ILE A 32 -0.59 6.29 14.26
N HIS A 33 -1.28 5.47 13.48
CA HIS A 33 -0.79 4.17 13.03
C HIS A 33 -0.63 4.21 11.50
N LEU A 34 0.61 4.37 11.04
CA LEU A 34 0.92 4.28 9.62
C LEU A 34 0.90 2.82 9.18
N VAL A 35 0.32 2.54 8.03
CA VAL A 35 0.39 1.22 7.41
C VAL A 35 0.75 1.35 5.93
N HIS A 36 1.78 0.63 5.53
CA HIS A 36 2.14 0.44 4.12
C HIS A 36 2.03 -1.04 3.78
N VAL A 37 1.05 -1.40 2.94
CA VAL A 37 0.84 -2.79 2.53
C VAL A 37 1.71 -3.11 1.33
N ARG A 38 2.56 -4.13 1.47
CA ARG A 38 3.32 -4.69 0.36
C ARG A 38 2.44 -5.66 -0.42
N GLU A 39 2.12 -5.32 -1.66
CA GLU A 39 1.40 -6.24 -2.52
C GLU A 39 2.27 -7.46 -2.83
N LEU A 40 1.70 -8.65 -2.65
CA LEU A 40 2.28 -9.85 -3.25
C LEU A 40 2.09 -9.72 -4.76
N THR A 41 3.08 -9.12 -5.44
CA THR A 41 3.20 -9.39 -6.88
C THR A 41 3.29 -10.90 -7.00
N ALA A 42 2.29 -11.53 -7.61
CA ALA A 42 2.38 -12.91 -8.01
C ALA A 42 3.57 -13.00 -8.99
N ALA A 43 4.77 -13.13 -8.43
CA ALA A 43 5.91 -13.61 -9.18
C ALA A 43 5.41 -14.91 -9.77
N ALA A 44 5.36 -14.96 -11.10
CA ALA A 44 4.93 -16.13 -11.84
C ALA A 44 5.58 -17.34 -11.18
N THR A 45 4.78 -18.11 -10.44
CA THR A 45 5.26 -19.38 -9.91
C THR A 45 5.78 -20.13 -11.12
N PRO A 46 6.99 -20.70 -11.08
CA PRO A 46 7.54 -21.44 -12.23
C PRO A 46 6.64 -22.56 -12.76
N GLY A 47 5.55 -22.86 -12.04
CA GLY A 47 4.54 -23.86 -12.43
C GLY A 47 3.38 -23.32 -13.29
N THR A 48 3.14 -22.00 -13.37
CA THR A 48 2.01 -21.48 -14.17
C THR A 48 2.32 -21.34 -15.66
N LEU A 49 3.59 -21.39 -16.06
CA LEU A 49 3.97 -21.51 -17.47
C LEU A 49 3.74 -22.90 -18.06
N GLY A 50 3.45 -23.91 -17.20
CA GLY A 50 3.22 -25.29 -17.64
C GLY A 50 1.81 -25.58 -18.16
N TYR A 51 0.80 -24.80 -17.81
CA TYR A 51 -0.60 -25.11 -18.18
C TYR A 51 -1.05 -24.49 -19.52
N GLY A 52 -0.30 -23.56 -20.08
CA GLY A 52 -0.65 -22.95 -21.38
C GLY A 52 -0.10 -23.68 -22.60
N LEU A 53 0.83 -24.64 -22.44
CA LEU A 53 1.48 -25.36 -23.53
C LEU A 53 1.18 -26.86 -23.53
N ALA A 54 0.30 -27.36 -22.66
CA ALA A 54 -0.08 -28.77 -22.59
C ALA A 54 -0.90 -29.28 -23.80
N GLY A 55 -1.20 -28.40 -24.77
CA GLY A 55 -1.91 -28.78 -26.02
C GLY A 55 -1.03 -28.90 -27.26
N MET A 56 0.31 -28.71 -27.16
CA MET A 56 1.22 -28.87 -28.30
C MET A 56 2.31 -29.91 -28.00
N PRO A 57 2.13 -31.15 -28.35
CA PRO A 57 3.08 -32.24 -28.03
C PRO A 57 4.38 -32.18 -28.85
N GLU A 58 4.58 -31.20 -29.71
CA GLU A 58 5.70 -31.19 -30.67
C GLU A 58 6.82 -30.20 -30.35
N LEU A 59 6.78 -29.49 -29.21
CA LEU A 59 7.91 -28.69 -28.74
C LEU A 59 8.57 -29.38 -27.54
N ALA A 60 9.19 -30.53 -27.81
CA ALA A 60 10.14 -31.15 -26.89
C ALA A 60 11.23 -30.09 -26.50
N PRO A 61 11.67 -30.07 -25.26
CA PRO A 61 12.65 -29.08 -24.81
C PRO A 61 13.94 -29.31 -25.57
N MET A 62 14.31 -28.37 -26.44
CA MET A 62 15.69 -28.24 -26.87
C MET A 62 16.50 -27.83 -25.65
N ALA A 63 17.00 -28.83 -24.92
CA ALA A 63 17.96 -28.63 -23.85
C ALA A 63 19.18 -27.90 -24.45
N GLY A 64 19.34 -26.63 -24.12
CA GLY A 64 20.51 -25.88 -24.51
C GLY A 64 20.30 -24.50 -25.09
N VAL A 65 19.06 -23.99 -25.23
CA VAL A 65 18.88 -22.58 -25.62
C VAL A 65 18.92 -21.71 -24.37
N PRO A 66 19.95 -20.84 -24.20
CA PRO A 66 19.90 -19.83 -23.14
C PRO A 66 18.74 -18.90 -23.48
N VAL A 67 17.70 -18.85 -22.64
CA VAL A 67 16.67 -17.81 -22.70
C VAL A 67 17.34 -16.47 -22.29
N ALA A 68 18.07 -15.90 -23.24
CA ALA A 68 18.60 -14.55 -23.13
C ALA A 68 17.42 -13.60 -23.18
N GLY A 69 17.09 -12.98 -22.04
CA GLY A 69 16.10 -11.93 -22.01
C GLY A 69 15.33 -11.75 -20.70
N PHE A 70 15.40 -12.67 -19.76
CA PHE A 70 14.91 -12.39 -18.42
C PHE A 70 16.05 -11.82 -17.60
N GLY A 71 16.10 -10.49 -17.48
CA GLY A 71 16.91 -9.83 -16.47
C GLY A 71 16.58 -10.41 -15.08
N PRO A 72 17.42 -10.17 -14.07
CA PRO A 72 17.16 -10.67 -12.73
C PRO A 72 15.76 -10.21 -12.32
N MET A 73 14.88 -11.20 -12.04
CA MET A 73 13.54 -10.93 -11.51
C MET A 73 13.69 -10.05 -10.27
N PRO A 74 12.95 -8.94 -10.16
CA PRO A 74 12.98 -8.15 -8.94
C PRO A 74 12.64 -9.08 -7.78
N ASN A 75 13.56 -9.21 -6.85
CA ASN A 75 13.31 -9.99 -5.65
C ASN A 75 12.24 -9.25 -4.83
N PRO A 76 11.04 -9.79 -4.62
CA PRO A 76 9.97 -9.11 -3.88
C PRO A 76 10.33 -8.86 -2.42
N MET A 77 11.46 -9.38 -1.96
CA MET A 77 12.01 -9.20 -0.60
C MET A 77 13.09 -8.12 -0.52
N VAL A 78 13.48 -7.46 -1.64
CA VAL A 78 14.41 -6.33 -1.56
C VAL A 78 13.62 -5.13 -1.03
N GLU A 79 13.85 -4.80 0.23
CA GLU A 79 13.38 -3.54 0.79
C GLU A 79 13.93 -2.39 -0.06
N ASN A 80 13.04 -1.60 -0.61
CA ASN A 80 13.43 -0.40 -1.32
C ASN A 80 13.93 0.64 -0.29
N GLU A 81 15.23 0.90 -0.30
CA GLU A 81 15.86 1.84 0.66
C GLU A 81 15.23 3.24 0.60
N ASP A 82 14.75 3.65 -0.58
CA ASP A 82 14.05 4.92 -0.76
C ASP A 82 12.71 4.94 -0.02
N GLU A 83 11.96 3.84 -0.06
CA GLU A 83 10.68 3.70 0.65
C GLU A 83 10.91 3.69 2.16
N LYS A 84 11.90 2.95 2.62
CA LYS A 84 12.28 2.88 4.02
C LYS A 84 12.70 4.24 4.56
N SER A 85 13.49 4.97 3.78
CA SER A 85 13.92 6.33 4.13
C SER A 85 12.74 7.30 4.23
N LYS A 86 11.80 7.24 3.29
CA LYS A 86 10.56 8.06 3.32
C LYS A 86 9.69 7.74 4.53
N LEU A 87 9.48 6.44 4.82
CA LEU A 87 8.71 6.00 5.97
C LEU A 87 9.31 6.51 7.29
N ALA A 88 10.62 6.38 7.44
CA ALA A 88 11.34 6.87 8.62
C ALA A 88 11.25 8.40 8.75
N CYS A 89 11.31 9.12 7.63
CA CYS A 89 11.15 10.57 7.59
C CYS A 89 9.76 10.98 8.10
N TRP A 90 8.70 10.39 7.57
CA TRP A 90 7.32 10.70 8.00
C TRP A 90 7.07 10.32 9.46
N GLN A 91 7.59 9.19 9.91
CA GLN A 91 7.50 8.79 11.31
C GLN A 91 8.16 9.84 12.23
N LYS A 92 9.36 10.28 11.88
CA LYS A 92 10.09 11.32 12.62
C LYS A 92 9.34 12.66 12.60
N GLU A 93 8.80 13.04 11.46
CA GLU A 93 8.03 14.26 11.30
C GLU A 93 6.76 14.27 12.16
N ILE A 94 6.04 13.17 12.23
CA ILE A 94 4.85 13.02 13.08
C ILE A 94 5.25 13.06 14.56
N ALA A 95 6.33 12.39 14.93
CA ALA A 95 6.80 12.35 16.31
C ALA A 95 7.26 13.72 16.84
N GLN A 96 7.68 14.65 15.97
CA GLN A 96 8.03 16.03 16.36
C GLN A 96 6.84 16.84 16.92
N ASP A 97 5.63 16.39 16.63
CA ASP A 97 4.40 17.01 17.13
C ASP A 97 3.89 16.40 18.45
N ASP A 98 4.73 15.65 19.17
CA ASP A 98 4.38 14.88 20.37
C ASP A 98 3.25 13.83 20.14
N ILE A 99 3.05 13.44 18.88
CA ILE A 99 2.08 12.41 18.50
C ILE A 99 2.77 11.04 18.55
N LYS A 100 2.16 10.11 19.28
CA LYS A 100 2.61 8.73 19.24
C LYS A 100 2.34 8.12 17.87
N VAL A 101 3.39 7.63 17.21
CA VAL A 101 3.31 7.04 15.87
C VAL A 101 3.88 5.65 15.84
N THR A 102 3.17 4.72 15.19
CA THR A 102 3.64 3.37 14.86
C THR A 102 3.61 3.16 13.37
N LEU A 103 4.44 2.25 12.87
CA LEU A 103 4.49 1.87 11.46
C LEU A 103 4.42 0.35 11.34
N ASN A 104 3.48 -0.13 10.54
CA ASN A 104 3.33 -1.54 10.17
C ASN A 104 3.45 -1.70 8.66
N GLN A 105 4.08 -2.80 8.23
CA GLN A 105 4.28 -3.14 6.81
C GLN A 105 3.81 -4.57 6.53
N PRO A 106 2.50 -4.86 6.60
CA PRO A 106 1.97 -6.17 6.26
C PRO A 106 2.14 -6.46 4.77
N THR A 107 2.09 -7.75 4.41
CA THR A 107 2.12 -8.22 3.03
C THR A 107 0.81 -8.91 2.70
N GLY A 108 0.15 -8.51 1.61
CA GLY A 108 -1.14 -9.10 1.23
C GLY A 108 -1.96 -8.24 0.26
N ALA A 109 -3.26 -8.49 0.24
CA ALA A 109 -4.21 -7.67 -0.52
C ALA A 109 -4.43 -6.33 0.20
N VAL A 110 -4.20 -5.21 -0.49
CA VAL A 110 -4.14 -3.88 0.14
C VAL A 110 -5.38 -3.55 0.98
N ALA A 111 -6.57 -3.68 0.40
CA ALA A 111 -7.81 -3.32 1.11
C ALA A 111 -8.06 -4.22 2.33
N GLU A 112 -7.80 -5.52 2.20
CA GLU A 112 -7.97 -6.49 3.27
C GLU A 112 -7.01 -6.22 4.42
N GLU A 113 -5.72 -6.01 4.12
CA GLU A 113 -4.72 -5.72 5.14
C GLU A 113 -4.97 -4.39 5.86
N ILE A 114 -5.46 -3.37 5.16
CA ILE A 114 -5.87 -2.11 5.80
C ILE A 114 -6.99 -2.36 6.81
N LEU A 115 -8.01 -3.16 6.46
CA LEU A 115 -9.12 -3.49 7.34
C LEU A 115 -8.67 -4.35 8.52
N ASN A 116 -7.83 -5.35 8.29
CA ASN A 116 -7.22 -6.19 9.33
C ASN A 116 -6.44 -5.33 10.34
N GLN A 117 -5.65 -4.38 9.86
CA GLN A 117 -4.90 -3.46 10.72
C GLN A 117 -5.85 -2.53 11.49
N ALA A 118 -6.92 -2.03 10.86
CA ALA A 118 -7.91 -1.19 11.53
C ALA A 118 -8.58 -1.93 12.69
N ASP A 119 -8.90 -3.20 12.50
CA ASP A 119 -9.51 -4.03 13.54
C ASP A 119 -8.49 -4.40 14.63
N ALA A 120 -7.27 -4.80 14.25
CA ALA A 120 -6.22 -5.19 15.20
C ALA A 120 -5.88 -4.07 16.21
N ILE A 121 -5.85 -2.83 15.75
CA ILE A 121 -5.60 -1.68 16.64
C ILE A 121 -6.89 -1.09 17.23
N ASN A 122 -8.07 -1.58 16.88
CA ASN A 122 -9.35 -0.94 17.15
C ASN A 122 -9.35 0.54 16.74
N ALA A 123 -9.05 0.80 15.46
CA ALA A 123 -9.01 2.15 14.93
C ALA A 123 -10.35 2.86 15.09
N ASP A 124 -10.32 4.12 15.50
CA ASP A 124 -11.50 4.97 15.56
C ASP A 124 -11.80 5.65 14.22
N LEU A 125 -10.76 5.80 13.39
CA LEU A 125 -10.83 6.46 12.09
C LEU A 125 -9.75 5.91 11.16
N ILE A 126 -10.09 5.78 9.87
CA ILE A 126 -9.15 5.54 8.79
C ILE A 126 -9.02 6.82 7.97
N VAL A 127 -7.81 7.34 7.77
CA VAL A 127 -7.53 8.52 6.92
C VAL A 127 -6.69 8.09 5.74
N MET A 128 -7.21 8.20 4.53
CA MET A 128 -6.51 7.73 3.33
C MET A 128 -6.75 8.63 2.11
N GLY A 129 -5.92 8.50 1.08
CA GLY A 129 -6.11 9.19 -0.18
C GLY A 129 -7.30 8.63 -0.98
N ILE A 130 -7.97 9.48 -1.76
CA ILE A 130 -9.01 9.02 -2.70
C ILE A 130 -8.39 8.14 -3.78
N HIS A 131 -7.15 8.46 -4.23
CA HIS A 131 -6.42 7.77 -5.28
C HIS A 131 -5.10 7.26 -4.73
N GLY A 132 -4.65 6.12 -5.23
CA GLY A 132 -3.33 5.55 -4.96
C GLY A 132 -2.40 5.65 -6.16
N HIS A 133 -1.27 4.95 -6.09
CA HIS A 133 -0.19 4.98 -7.06
C HIS A 133 -0.60 4.55 -8.49
N SER A 134 -1.61 3.69 -8.62
CA SER A 134 -2.08 3.13 -9.90
C SER A 134 -3.32 3.83 -10.47
N ALA A 135 -3.70 5.00 -9.96
CA ALA A 135 -4.88 5.70 -10.45
C ALA A 135 -4.68 6.23 -11.88
N MET A 136 -5.30 5.59 -12.85
CA MET A 136 -5.51 6.19 -14.17
C MET A 136 -6.37 7.45 -14.00
N TYR A 137 -6.01 8.52 -14.71
CA TYR A 137 -6.58 9.87 -14.61
C TYR A 137 -8.11 9.96 -14.68
N ASN A 138 -8.81 8.88 -15.05
CA ASN A 138 -10.26 8.84 -15.24
C ASN A 138 -11.03 8.06 -14.17
N LEU A 139 -10.37 7.49 -13.15
CA LEU A 139 -11.05 6.78 -12.07
C LEU A 139 -11.26 7.72 -10.89
N LEU A 140 -12.50 7.93 -10.51
CA LEU A 140 -12.88 8.82 -9.40
C LEU A 140 -12.41 8.32 -8.02
N VAL A 141 -12.10 7.02 -7.87
CA VAL A 141 -11.67 6.41 -6.61
C VAL A 141 -10.76 5.22 -6.89
N GLY A 142 -9.64 5.09 -6.17
CA GLY A 142 -8.70 3.97 -6.30
C GLY A 142 -9.30 2.62 -5.89
N SER A 143 -8.72 1.52 -6.38
CA SER A 143 -9.18 0.14 -6.09
C SER A 143 -9.14 -0.19 -4.60
N ALA A 144 -8.02 0.12 -3.94
CA ALA A 144 -7.86 -0.07 -2.49
C ALA A 144 -8.89 0.75 -1.70
N THR A 145 -9.10 2.02 -2.08
CA THR A 145 -10.08 2.89 -1.44
C THR A 145 -11.50 2.36 -1.62
N LYS A 146 -11.86 1.87 -2.80
CA LYS A 146 -13.17 1.22 -3.04
C LYS A 146 -13.34 -0.02 -2.15
N GLY A 147 -12.31 -0.85 -2.05
CA GLY A 147 -12.33 -2.03 -1.20
C GLY A 147 -12.54 -1.68 0.27
N VAL A 148 -11.79 -0.71 0.79
CA VAL A 148 -11.93 -0.24 2.17
C VAL A 148 -13.32 0.35 2.41
N LEU A 149 -13.81 1.24 1.54
CA LEU A 149 -15.15 1.84 1.69
C LEU A 149 -16.29 0.82 1.68
N LYS A 150 -16.15 -0.24 0.90
CA LYS A 150 -17.17 -1.29 0.78
C LYS A 150 -17.27 -2.16 2.05
N HIS A 151 -16.16 -2.38 2.72
CA HIS A 151 -16.08 -3.39 3.80
C HIS A 151 -15.74 -2.79 5.17
N SER A 152 -15.43 -1.49 5.26
CA SER A 152 -15.06 -0.87 6.53
C SER A 152 -16.26 -0.77 7.46
N THR A 153 -16.06 -1.17 8.70
CA THR A 153 -16.97 -0.93 9.84
C THR A 153 -16.57 0.34 10.61
N ARG A 154 -15.47 1.00 10.20
CA ARG A 154 -14.94 2.21 10.83
C ARG A 154 -15.19 3.42 9.94
N PRO A 155 -15.35 4.63 10.50
CA PRO A 155 -15.37 5.86 9.72
C PRO A 155 -14.13 5.96 8.83
N VAL A 156 -14.33 6.41 7.58
CA VAL A 156 -13.24 6.61 6.61
C VAL A 156 -13.26 8.06 6.13
N LEU A 157 -12.13 8.74 6.29
CA LEU A 157 -11.92 10.09 5.79
C LEU A 157 -11.04 10.05 4.54
N LEU A 158 -11.54 10.58 3.45
CA LEU A 158 -10.84 10.62 2.17
C LEU A 158 -10.21 11.97 1.90
N ILE A 159 -8.92 11.96 1.62
CA ILE A 159 -8.15 13.16 1.26
C ILE A 159 -8.03 13.25 -0.26
N PRO A 160 -8.54 14.30 -0.88
CA PRO A 160 -8.41 14.50 -2.31
C PRO A 160 -6.98 14.90 -2.69
N ARG A 161 -6.63 14.67 -3.96
CA ARG A 161 -5.38 15.18 -4.52
C ARG A 161 -5.40 16.73 -4.46
N PRO A 162 -4.31 17.36 -4.01
CA PRO A 162 -4.22 18.81 -4.13
C PRO A 162 -4.32 19.21 -5.61
N LYS A 163 -5.12 20.23 -5.90
CA LYS A 163 -5.18 20.78 -7.27
C LYS A 163 -3.80 21.36 -7.59
N SER A 164 -3.15 20.85 -8.64
CA SER A 164 -1.99 21.52 -9.21
C SER A 164 -2.44 22.88 -9.72
N SER A 165 -1.90 23.92 -9.12
CA SER A 165 -2.08 25.31 -9.58
C SER A 165 -1.28 25.52 -10.85
#